data_35665704e8776126144c606f5eb1e5f1
#
_entry.id   35665704e8776126144c606f5eb1e5f1
#
_cell.length_a   1.000
_cell.length_b   1.000
_cell.length_c   1.000
_cell.angle_alpha   90.00
_cell.angle_beta   90.00
_cell.angle_gamma   90.00
#
_symmetry.space_group_name_H-M   'P 1'
#
loop_
_entity.id
_entity.type
_entity.pdbx_description
1 polymer ?
#
loop_
_entity_poly.entity_id
_entity_poly.type
_entity_poly.pdbx_seq_one_letter_code
_entity_poly.pdbx_strand_id
1 'polypeptide(L)'
;MSLLHLFDLDGTLMHGSAAPVEISRQLGLSAEIAELEQAFGAQQMAPHEFAVAAHALWAGLTPAHVRAAFDGAPWLTGIREVWREIRERGDYCAVISLSPSFFVELLLEWGAHAAHGSVFPEVPFTRPVDAAGLLTPEGKVMVADRLCAQFGVTRADCIAYGDSPTDSLLFDAVSMSVAVNAGPYLAERATYVYEGRDLREAYRLVGAARTEVQAS
;
A
#
# COMPACT_ATOMS: atom_id res chain seq x y z
N MET A 1 -2.47 -24.98 -2.74
CA MET A 1 -2.88 -23.77 -3.49
C MET A 1 -2.00 -22.63 -3.05
N SER A 2 -1.54 -21.80 -3.98
CA SER A 2 -0.74 -20.62 -3.67
C SER A 2 -1.62 -19.51 -3.13
N LEU A 3 -1.10 -18.72 -2.19
CA LEU A 3 -1.77 -17.52 -1.67
C LEU A 3 -1.24 -16.27 -2.36
N LEU A 4 -2.07 -15.22 -2.36
CA LEU A 4 -1.70 -13.87 -2.77
C LEU A 4 -1.82 -12.91 -1.60
N HIS A 5 -0.68 -12.39 -1.13
CA HIS A 5 -0.60 -11.39 -0.08
C HIS A 5 -0.64 -9.99 -0.72
N LEU A 6 -1.66 -9.21 -0.40
CA LEU A 6 -1.92 -7.87 -0.90
C LEU A 6 -1.63 -6.85 0.21
N PHE A 7 -0.61 -6.03 0.01
CA PHE A 7 -0.19 -5.03 0.99
C PHE A 7 -0.60 -3.64 0.53
N ASP A 8 -1.21 -2.85 1.41
CA ASP A 8 -1.20 -1.41 1.27
C ASP A 8 0.18 -0.87 1.65
N LEU A 9 0.45 0.40 1.31
CA LEU A 9 1.73 1.05 1.53
C LEU A 9 1.71 2.01 2.72
N ASP A 10 0.92 3.07 2.58
CA ASP A 10 0.89 4.21 3.49
C ASP A 10 0.25 3.79 4.82
N GLY A 11 0.92 4.02 5.96
CA GLY A 11 0.45 3.54 7.27
C GLY A 11 0.65 2.04 7.50
N THR A 12 0.70 1.22 6.45
CA THR A 12 0.79 -0.24 6.49
C THR A 12 2.24 -0.74 6.41
N LEU A 13 2.91 -0.57 5.27
CA LEU A 13 4.33 -0.91 5.12
C LEU A 13 5.24 0.23 5.61
N MET A 14 4.76 1.46 5.59
CA MET A 14 5.41 2.62 6.21
C MET A 14 4.69 2.96 7.52
N HIS A 15 5.43 2.96 8.64
CA HIS A 15 4.86 3.21 9.96
C HIS A 15 4.58 4.70 10.18
N GLY A 16 3.31 5.06 10.30
CA GLY A 16 2.88 6.42 10.67
C GLY A 16 3.30 7.50 9.66
N SER A 17 3.50 7.13 8.40
CA SER A 17 3.81 8.05 7.30
C SER A 17 3.21 7.56 5.99
N ALA A 18 3.26 8.40 4.96
CA ALA A 18 2.76 8.15 3.63
C ALA A 18 3.76 8.62 2.56
N ALA A 19 3.72 8.02 1.37
CA ALA A 19 4.62 8.40 0.29
C ALA A 19 4.53 9.89 -0.07
N PRO A 20 3.35 10.54 -0.12
CA PRO A 20 3.26 11.98 -0.33
C PRO A 20 4.02 12.80 0.73
N VAL A 21 3.98 12.36 1.99
CA VAL A 21 4.68 13.03 3.09
C VAL A 21 6.20 12.91 2.92
N GLU A 22 6.69 11.71 2.62
CA GLU A 22 8.13 11.46 2.46
C GLU A 22 8.70 12.18 1.22
N ILE A 23 7.96 12.21 0.11
CA ILE A 23 8.32 12.97 -1.10
C ILE A 23 8.40 14.46 -0.79
N SER A 24 7.37 15.03 -0.15
CA SER A 24 7.31 16.45 0.16
C SER A 24 8.41 16.88 1.14
N ARG A 25 8.81 16.00 2.05
CA ARG A 25 9.94 16.23 2.97
C ARG A 25 11.24 16.49 2.21
N GLN A 26 11.49 15.80 1.10
CA GLN A 26 12.68 16.02 0.28
C GLN A 26 12.69 17.37 -0.43
N LEU A 27 11.53 17.98 -0.59
CA LEU A 27 11.37 19.29 -1.23
C LEU A 27 11.23 20.43 -0.21
N GLY A 28 11.24 20.14 1.10
CA GLY A 28 11.00 21.15 2.15
C GLY A 28 9.53 21.59 2.24
N LEU A 29 8.58 20.78 1.75
CA LEU A 29 7.15 21.08 1.64
C LEU A 29 6.31 20.31 2.69
N SER A 30 6.89 20.07 3.88
CA SER A 30 6.23 19.26 4.92
C SER A 30 4.96 19.90 5.47
N ALA A 31 4.90 21.23 5.55
CA ALA A 31 3.72 21.94 6.04
C ALA A 31 2.58 21.87 5.01
N GLU A 32 2.89 22.13 3.76
CA GLU A 32 1.92 22.15 2.66
C GLU A 32 1.27 20.78 2.45
N ILE A 33 2.08 19.71 2.48
CA ILE A 33 1.52 18.36 2.32
C ILE A 33 0.69 17.95 3.55
N ALA A 34 1.07 18.38 4.75
CA ALA A 34 0.30 18.09 5.95
C ALA A 34 -1.10 18.70 5.91
N GLU A 35 -1.27 19.90 5.33
CA GLU A 35 -2.58 20.51 5.11
C GLU A 35 -3.42 19.69 4.13
N LEU A 36 -2.82 19.18 3.05
CA LEU A 36 -3.52 18.31 2.08
C LEU A 36 -3.93 16.97 2.70
N GLU A 37 -3.02 16.34 3.45
CA GLU A 37 -3.30 15.08 4.17
C GLU A 37 -4.41 15.25 5.20
N GLN A 38 -4.43 16.36 5.92
CA GLN A 38 -5.49 16.67 6.87
C GLN A 38 -6.84 16.83 6.18
N ALA A 39 -6.91 17.58 5.08
CA ALA A 39 -8.14 17.78 4.32
C ALA A 39 -8.64 16.47 3.71
N PHE A 40 -7.74 15.64 3.20
CA PHE A 40 -8.05 14.32 2.64
C PHE A 40 -8.57 13.36 3.73
N GLY A 41 -7.87 13.26 4.86
CA GLY A 41 -8.27 12.43 6.00
C GLY A 41 -9.60 12.85 6.63
N ALA A 42 -9.91 14.15 6.61
CA ALA A 42 -11.19 14.70 7.02
C ALA A 42 -12.32 14.54 5.97
N GLN A 43 -12.06 13.87 4.84
CA GLN A 43 -12.99 13.71 3.71
C GLN A 43 -13.49 15.03 3.10
N GLN A 44 -12.70 16.10 3.23
CA GLN A 44 -12.96 17.42 2.66
C GLN A 44 -12.38 17.59 1.25
N MET A 45 -11.61 16.59 0.79
CA MET A 45 -10.94 16.60 -0.49
C MET A 45 -11.05 15.20 -1.13
N ALA A 46 -11.44 15.16 -2.39
CA ALA A 46 -11.52 13.92 -3.15
C ALA A 46 -10.10 13.42 -3.55
N PRO A 47 -9.90 12.10 -3.80
CA PRO A 47 -8.60 11.56 -4.18
C PRO A 47 -7.96 12.26 -5.39
N HIS A 48 -8.76 12.62 -6.40
CA HIS A 48 -8.26 13.31 -7.59
C HIS A 48 -7.83 14.76 -7.30
N GLU A 49 -8.53 15.46 -6.40
CA GLU A 49 -8.16 16.82 -5.98
C GLU A 49 -6.83 16.80 -5.20
N PHE A 50 -6.67 15.81 -4.31
CA PHE A 50 -5.41 15.58 -3.61
C PHE A 50 -4.27 15.33 -4.60
N ALA A 51 -4.45 14.44 -5.57
CA ALA A 51 -3.42 14.11 -6.55
C ALA A 51 -3.02 15.31 -7.41
N VAL A 52 -3.97 16.14 -7.83
CA VAL A 52 -3.70 17.39 -8.59
C VAL A 52 -2.94 18.40 -7.74
N ALA A 53 -3.34 18.59 -6.48
CA ALA A 53 -2.68 19.50 -5.55
C ALA A 53 -1.25 19.03 -5.23
N ALA A 54 -1.06 17.76 -4.93
CA ALA A 54 0.26 17.17 -4.68
C ALA A 54 1.17 17.27 -5.91
N HIS A 55 0.65 16.98 -7.12
CA HIS A 55 1.40 17.15 -8.36
C HIS A 55 1.89 18.60 -8.56
N ALA A 56 1.03 19.58 -8.25
CA ALA A 56 1.42 21.00 -8.34
C ALA A 56 2.50 21.37 -7.31
N LEU A 57 2.38 20.86 -6.07
CA LEU A 57 3.42 21.02 -5.03
C LEU A 57 4.77 20.47 -5.47
N TRP A 58 4.76 19.35 -6.17
CA TRP A 58 5.97 18.61 -6.56
C TRP A 58 6.53 19.05 -7.92
N ALA A 59 6.26 20.26 -8.41
CA ALA A 59 6.75 20.75 -9.70
C ALA A 59 8.29 20.66 -9.86
N GLY A 60 9.04 20.72 -8.74
CA GLY A 60 10.50 20.56 -8.70
C GLY A 60 10.99 19.14 -8.39
N LEU A 61 10.10 18.13 -8.41
CA LEU A 61 10.46 16.76 -8.09
C LEU A 61 11.42 16.16 -9.12
N THR A 62 12.44 15.48 -8.63
CA THR A 62 13.41 14.75 -9.45
C THR A 62 13.47 13.28 -9.07
N PRO A 63 13.97 12.37 -9.93
CA PRO A 63 14.19 10.97 -9.56
C PRO A 63 15.07 10.78 -8.32
N ALA A 64 16.03 11.69 -8.11
CA ALA A 64 16.88 11.66 -6.91
C ALA A 64 16.08 11.95 -5.62
N HIS A 65 15.14 12.90 -5.68
CA HIS A 65 14.24 13.18 -4.55
C HIS A 65 13.33 11.97 -4.25
N VAL A 66 12.79 11.33 -5.28
CA VAL A 66 11.95 10.11 -5.11
C VAL A 66 12.75 9.00 -4.44
N ARG A 67 13.98 8.76 -4.91
CA ARG A 67 14.88 7.75 -4.32
C ARG A 67 15.21 8.09 -2.87
N ALA A 68 15.57 9.33 -2.56
CA ALA A 68 15.87 9.76 -1.20
C ALA A 68 14.65 9.64 -0.27
N ALA A 69 13.45 9.96 -0.75
CA ALA A 69 12.20 9.77 -0.01
C ALA A 69 11.97 8.28 0.30
N PHE A 70 12.15 7.41 -0.70
CA PHE A 70 11.98 5.97 -0.54
C PHE A 70 13.00 5.37 0.43
N ASP A 71 14.28 5.70 0.28
CA ASP A 71 15.35 5.16 1.12
C ASP A 71 15.27 5.66 2.57
N GLY A 72 14.75 6.88 2.79
CA GLY A 72 14.58 7.51 4.11
C GLY A 72 13.24 7.26 4.79
N ALA A 73 12.29 6.61 4.13
CA ALA A 73 10.96 6.38 4.67
C ALA A 73 10.97 5.45 5.91
N PRO A 74 10.02 5.61 6.84
CA PRO A 74 9.95 4.82 8.08
C PRO A 74 9.33 3.44 7.83
N TRP A 75 10.02 2.62 7.06
CA TRP A 75 9.59 1.27 6.72
C TRP A 75 9.44 0.36 7.94
N LEU A 76 8.45 -0.52 7.93
CA LEU A 76 8.42 -1.64 8.86
C LEU A 76 9.68 -2.50 8.68
N THR A 77 10.17 -3.07 9.75
CA THR A 77 11.24 -4.08 9.64
C THR A 77 10.69 -5.40 9.08
N GLY A 78 11.55 -6.19 8.47
CA GLY A 78 11.19 -7.54 8.03
C GLY A 78 10.44 -7.64 6.71
N ILE A 79 10.20 -6.54 5.95
CA ILE A 79 9.46 -6.59 4.68
C ILE A 79 10.12 -7.55 3.70
N ARG A 80 11.42 -7.39 3.44
CA ARG A 80 12.16 -8.22 2.48
C ARG A 80 12.24 -9.68 2.91
N GLU A 81 12.35 -9.93 4.21
CA GLU A 81 12.36 -11.27 4.78
C GLU A 81 11.02 -11.97 4.60
N VAL A 82 9.90 -11.28 4.89
CA VAL A 82 8.54 -11.79 4.70
C VAL A 82 8.29 -12.08 3.23
N TRP A 83 8.64 -11.18 2.32
CA TRP A 83 8.41 -11.38 0.89
C TRP A 83 9.28 -12.50 0.32
N ARG A 84 10.50 -12.68 0.81
CA ARG A 84 11.33 -13.84 0.47
C ARG A 84 10.67 -15.14 0.94
N GLU A 85 10.20 -15.20 2.19
CA GLU A 85 9.50 -16.37 2.72
C GLU A 85 8.23 -16.71 1.93
N ILE A 86 7.40 -15.69 1.59
CA ILE A 86 6.23 -15.86 0.73
C ILE A 86 6.63 -16.53 -0.60
N ARG A 87 7.68 -16.04 -1.24
CA ARG A 87 8.18 -16.59 -2.53
C ARG A 87 8.72 -18.01 -2.39
N GLU A 88 9.46 -18.30 -1.33
CA GLU A 88 10.00 -19.64 -1.05
C GLU A 88 8.90 -20.69 -0.83
N ARG A 89 7.73 -20.24 -0.34
CA ARG A 89 6.53 -21.09 -0.20
C ARG A 89 5.76 -21.28 -1.50
N GLY A 90 6.12 -20.60 -2.58
CA GLY A 90 5.38 -20.59 -3.84
C GLY A 90 4.11 -19.75 -3.79
N ASP A 91 4.02 -18.83 -2.83
CA ASP A 91 2.98 -17.81 -2.69
C ASP A 91 3.41 -16.50 -3.38
N TYR A 92 2.49 -15.56 -3.52
CA TYR A 92 2.71 -14.27 -4.19
C TYR A 92 2.54 -13.11 -3.21
N CYS A 93 3.27 -12.02 -3.44
CA CYS A 93 3.09 -10.76 -2.73
C CYS A 93 3.00 -9.59 -3.72
N ALA A 94 2.05 -8.71 -3.50
CA ALA A 94 1.86 -7.51 -4.30
C ALA A 94 1.51 -6.31 -3.41
N VAL A 95 1.84 -5.11 -3.91
CA VAL A 95 1.48 -3.85 -3.26
C VAL A 95 0.42 -3.13 -4.08
N ILE A 96 -0.63 -2.64 -3.42
CA ILE A 96 -1.71 -1.86 -4.03
C ILE A 96 -1.95 -0.63 -3.16
N SER A 97 -1.59 0.56 -3.65
CA SER A 97 -1.69 1.82 -2.90
C SER A 97 -2.30 2.93 -3.74
N LEU A 98 -2.97 3.89 -3.09
CA LEU A 98 -3.40 5.13 -3.73
C LEU A 98 -2.24 6.09 -4.02
N SER A 99 -1.07 5.84 -3.47
CA SER A 99 0.14 6.62 -3.66
C SER A 99 0.70 6.55 -5.10
N PRO A 100 1.55 7.51 -5.50
CA PRO A 100 2.07 7.58 -6.85
C PRO A 100 2.81 6.33 -7.30
N SER A 101 2.51 5.83 -8.51
CA SER A 101 3.09 4.63 -9.09
C SER A 101 4.62 4.67 -9.13
N PHE A 102 5.22 5.82 -9.45
CA PHE A 102 6.68 5.98 -9.49
C PHE A 102 7.38 5.76 -8.15
N PHE A 103 6.64 5.86 -7.01
CA PHE A 103 7.16 5.54 -5.68
C PHE A 103 6.86 4.08 -5.32
N VAL A 104 5.62 3.64 -5.55
CA VAL A 104 5.16 2.27 -5.21
C VAL A 104 5.95 1.22 -5.97
N GLU A 105 6.26 1.45 -7.24
CA GLU A 105 6.99 0.51 -8.11
C GLU A 105 8.44 0.25 -7.66
N LEU A 106 9.03 1.12 -6.85
CA LEU A 106 10.36 0.86 -6.25
C LEU A 106 10.37 -0.37 -5.34
N LEU A 107 9.22 -0.78 -4.83
CA LEU A 107 9.09 -2.00 -4.02
C LEU A 107 9.32 -3.30 -4.81
N LEU A 108 9.27 -3.26 -6.14
CA LEU A 108 9.68 -4.38 -6.99
C LEU A 108 11.16 -4.75 -6.76
N GLU A 109 12.01 -3.77 -6.45
CA GLU A 109 13.43 -3.99 -6.12
C GLU A 109 13.60 -4.79 -4.81
N TRP A 110 12.58 -4.78 -3.93
CA TRP A 110 12.59 -5.52 -2.68
C TRP A 110 12.01 -6.93 -2.80
N GLY A 111 11.49 -7.26 -3.99
CA GLY A 111 11.02 -8.60 -4.30
C GLY A 111 9.49 -8.75 -4.30
N ALA A 112 8.71 -7.67 -4.32
CA ALA A 112 7.29 -7.76 -4.64
C ALA A 112 7.11 -8.34 -6.05
N HIS A 113 6.11 -9.19 -6.25
CA HIS A 113 5.78 -9.74 -7.57
C HIS A 113 5.04 -8.73 -8.46
N ALA A 114 4.33 -7.79 -7.82
CA ALA A 114 3.67 -6.68 -8.48
C ALA A 114 3.56 -5.49 -7.52
N ALA A 115 3.52 -4.28 -8.08
CA ALA A 115 3.34 -3.04 -7.33
C ALA A 115 2.48 -2.09 -8.16
N HIS A 116 1.35 -1.66 -7.62
CA HIS A 116 0.38 -0.81 -8.30
C HIS A 116 0.06 0.41 -7.46
N GLY A 117 0.31 1.58 -8.02
CA GLY A 117 -0.03 2.88 -7.48
C GLY A 117 -0.96 3.66 -8.41
N SER A 118 -1.42 4.81 -7.95
CA SER A 118 -2.05 5.81 -8.82
C SER A 118 -1.09 6.23 -9.92
N VAL A 119 -1.53 6.21 -11.18
CA VAL A 119 -0.69 6.55 -12.32
C VAL A 119 -0.43 8.05 -12.35
N PHE A 120 0.78 8.42 -12.00
CA PHE A 120 1.30 9.77 -12.14
C PHE A 120 2.19 9.88 -13.39
N PRO A 121 2.39 11.10 -13.94
CA PRO A 121 3.40 11.32 -14.96
C PRO A 121 4.79 10.93 -14.48
N GLU A 122 5.68 10.65 -15.45
CA GLU A 122 7.10 10.42 -15.16
C GLU A 122 7.75 11.65 -14.52
N VAL A 123 8.65 11.40 -13.58
CA VAL A 123 9.43 12.44 -12.89
C VAL A 123 10.74 12.70 -13.68
N PRO A 124 11.11 13.96 -13.98
CA PRO A 124 10.39 15.21 -13.68
C PRO A 124 9.10 15.38 -14.51
N PHE A 125 8.08 15.97 -13.91
CA PHE A 125 6.78 16.10 -14.55
C PHE A 125 6.82 17.01 -15.79
N THR A 126 6.31 16.51 -16.92
CA THR A 126 6.18 17.22 -18.17
C THR A 126 4.72 17.37 -18.62
N ARG A 127 3.79 16.74 -17.92
CA ARG A 127 2.36 16.76 -18.20
C ARG A 127 1.57 16.71 -16.89
N PRO A 128 0.29 17.15 -16.88
CA PRO A 128 -0.55 17.04 -15.70
C PRO A 128 -0.86 15.58 -15.36
N VAL A 129 -1.30 15.34 -14.12
CA VAL A 129 -1.86 14.06 -13.70
C VAL A 129 -3.21 13.85 -14.39
N ASP A 130 -3.47 12.62 -14.83
CA ASP A 130 -4.76 12.22 -15.41
C ASP A 130 -5.60 11.52 -14.34
N ALA A 131 -6.78 12.07 -14.07
CA ALA A 131 -7.70 11.51 -13.10
C ALA A 131 -8.12 10.06 -13.41
N ALA A 132 -8.16 9.68 -14.69
CA ALA A 132 -8.47 8.30 -15.09
C ALA A 132 -7.43 7.27 -14.66
N GLY A 133 -6.21 7.71 -14.37
CA GLY A 133 -5.12 6.84 -13.90
C GLY A 133 -5.03 6.71 -12.38
N LEU A 134 -5.84 7.46 -11.64
CA LEU A 134 -5.79 7.46 -10.19
C LEU A 134 -6.57 6.28 -9.60
N LEU A 135 -5.97 5.60 -8.62
CA LEU A 135 -6.65 4.55 -7.89
C LEU A 135 -7.64 5.12 -6.88
N THR A 136 -8.71 4.36 -6.68
CA THR A 136 -9.72 4.56 -5.64
C THR A 136 -9.81 3.30 -4.77
N PRO A 137 -10.53 3.30 -3.65
CA PRO A 137 -10.80 2.08 -2.89
C PRO A 137 -11.39 0.95 -3.74
N GLU A 138 -12.31 1.25 -4.66
CA GLU A 138 -12.87 0.30 -5.63
C GLU A 138 -11.78 -0.15 -6.62
N GLY A 139 -10.92 0.76 -7.03
CA GLY A 139 -9.76 0.47 -7.88
C GLY A 139 -8.80 -0.54 -7.25
N LYS A 140 -8.60 -0.52 -5.92
CA LYS A 140 -7.81 -1.54 -5.22
C LYS A 140 -8.38 -2.95 -5.43
N VAL A 141 -9.71 -3.11 -5.33
CA VAL A 141 -10.38 -4.40 -5.55
C VAL A 141 -10.22 -4.85 -7.01
N MET A 142 -10.37 -3.94 -7.97
CA MET A 142 -10.17 -4.25 -9.40
C MET A 142 -8.71 -4.66 -9.71
N VAL A 143 -7.74 -4.06 -9.05
CA VAL A 143 -6.33 -4.47 -9.16
C VAL A 143 -6.14 -5.85 -8.56
N ALA A 144 -6.71 -6.15 -7.40
CA ALA A 144 -6.66 -7.46 -6.77
C ALA A 144 -7.24 -8.55 -7.70
N ASP A 145 -8.38 -8.30 -8.36
CA ASP A 145 -8.98 -9.22 -9.33
C ASP A 145 -8.04 -9.51 -10.52
N ARG A 146 -7.37 -8.47 -11.05
CA ARG A 146 -6.39 -8.65 -12.13
C ARG A 146 -5.19 -9.47 -11.67
N LEU A 147 -4.70 -9.24 -10.45
CA LEU A 147 -3.61 -10.02 -9.86
C LEU A 147 -4.03 -11.47 -9.61
N CYS A 148 -5.27 -11.71 -9.14
CA CYS A 148 -5.82 -13.05 -9.02
C CYS A 148 -5.78 -13.80 -10.37
N ALA A 149 -6.26 -13.17 -11.44
CA ALA A 149 -6.22 -13.74 -12.76
C ALA A 149 -4.78 -13.97 -13.26
N GLN A 150 -3.86 -13.04 -12.98
CA GLN A 150 -2.45 -13.13 -13.38
C GLN A 150 -1.73 -14.29 -12.69
N PHE A 151 -1.99 -14.52 -11.42
CA PHE A 151 -1.31 -15.54 -10.61
C PHE A 151 -2.08 -16.86 -10.52
N GLY A 152 -3.26 -16.95 -11.13
CA GLY A 152 -4.07 -18.17 -11.16
C GLY A 152 -4.66 -18.53 -9.79
N VAL A 153 -4.99 -17.54 -8.98
CA VAL A 153 -5.62 -17.65 -7.66
C VAL A 153 -7.00 -16.97 -7.64
N THR A 154 -7.75 -17.13 -6.58
CA THR A 154 -9.06 -16.48 -6.37
C THR A 154 -9.02 -15.53 -5.19
N ARG A 155 -10.07 -14.74 -4.99
CA ARG A 155 -10.21 -13.89 -3.78
C ARG A 155 -10.18 -14.70 -2.48
N ALA A 156 -10.62 -15.96 -2.53
CA ALA A 156 -10.56 -16.87 -1.39
C ALA A 156 -9.11 -17.26 -1.00
N ASP A 157 -8.16 -17.09 -1.93
CA ASP A 157 -6.75 -17.34 -1.71
C ASP A 157 -5.97 -16.05 -1.37
N CYS A 158 -6.68 -14.91 -1.22
CA CYS A 158 -6.07 -13.61 -0.95
C CYS A 158 -6.06 -13.27 0.54
N ILE A 159 -4.99 -12.59 0.96
CA ILE A 159 -4.82 -12.00 2.28
C ILE A 159 -4.47 -10.53 2.09
N ALA A 160 -5.28 -9.62 2.66
CA ALA A 160 -5.03 -8.18 2.57
C ALA A 160 -4.44 -7.65 3.86
N TYR A 161 -3.53 -6.68 3.73
CA TYR A 161 -2.92 -5.92 4.83
C TYR A 161 -3.17 -4.44 4.58
N GLY A 162 -3.72 -3.73 5.56
CA GLY A 162 -4.08 -2.32 5.42
C GLY A 162 -4.23 -1.62 6.77
N ASP A 163 -4.31 -0.28 6.76
CA ASP A 163 -4.40 0.54 7.98
C ASP A 163 -5.60 1.49 8.00
N SER A 164 -6.19 1.80 6.85
CA SER A 164 -7.10 2.91 6.68
C SER A 164 -8.46 2.53 6.06
N PRO A 165 -9.47 3.41 6.13
CA PRO A 165 -10.78 3.17 5.49
C PRO A 165 -10.69 2.87 3.98
N THR A 166 -9.62 3.28 3.30
CA THR A 166 -9.43 2.99 1.87
C THR A 166 -9.21 1.51 1.57
N ASP A 167 -8.91 0.70 2.59
CA ASP A 167 -8.69 -0.75 2.49
C ASP A 167 -9.96 -1.56 2.79
N SER A 168 -11.00 -0.93 3.31
CA SER A 168 -12.20 -1.64 3.77
C SER A 168 -12.86 -2.49 2.69
N LEU A 169 -13.00 -1.96 1.46
CA LEU A 169 -13.56 -2.71 0.35
C LEU A 169 -12.70 -3.90 -0.05
N LEU A 170 -11.38 -3.78 0.05
CA LEU A 170 -10.46 -4.89 -0.21
C LEU A 170 -10.57 -5.94 0.91
N PHE A 171 -10.67 -5.54 2.19
CA PHE A 171 -10.89 -6.44 3.31
C PHE A 171 -12.19 -7.24 3.17
N ASP A 172 -13.27 -6.57 2.75
CA ASP A 172 -14.57 -7.22 2.51
C ASP A 172 -14.54 -8.17 1.30
N ALA A 173 -13.61 -7.99 0.37
CA ALA A 173 -13.51 -8.77 -0.87
C ALA A 173 -12.65 -10.04 -0.74
N VAL A 174 -11.79 -10.15 0.27
CA VAL A 174 -10.85 -11.26 0.43
C VAL A 174 -11.24 -12.18 1.59
N SER A 175 -10.62 -13.37 1.66
CA SER A 175 -10.95 -14.34 2.71
C SER A 175 -10.35 -14.01 4.07
N MET A 176 -9.25 -13.27 4.09
CA MET A 176 -8.49 -12.96 5.32
C MET A 176 -7.88 -11.56 5.23
N SER A 177 -7.87 -10.84 6.33
CA SER A 177 -7.31 -9.50 6.40
C SER A 177 -6.57 -9.25 7.71
N VAL A 178 -5.56 -8.41 7.66
CA VAL A 178 -4.74 -7.97 8.79
C VAL A 178 -4.75 -6.45 8.84
N ALA A 179 -5.37 -5.90 9.87
CA ALA A 179 -5.29 -4.47 10.17
C ALA A 179 -3.93 -4.19 10.83
N VAL A 180 -3.10 -3.38 10.16
CA VAL A 180 -1.73 -3.06 10.60
C VAL A 180 -1.68 -1.62 11.08
N ASN A 181 -1.47 -1.41 12.38
CA ASN A 181 -1.47 -0.08 13.00
C ASN A 181 -2.72 0.76 12.68
N ALA A 182 -3.84 0.10 12.45
CA ALA A 182 -5.07 0.69 11.94
C ALA A 182 -5.92 1.34 13.04
N GLY A 183 -6.69 2.35 12.64
CA GLY A 183 -7.72 2.89 13.51
C GLY A 183 -8.89 1.90 13.74
N PRO A 184 -9.76 2.18 14.75
CA PRO A 184 -10.83 1.26 15.16
C PRO A 184 -11.75 0.82 14.02
N TYR A 185 -12.04 1.73 13.08
CA TYR A 185 -12.94 1.46 11.96
C TYR A 185 -12.50 0.27 11.10
N LEU A 186 -11.20 0.17 10.78
CA LEU A 186 -10.68 -0.95 9.97
C LEU A 186 -10.36 -2.15 10.85
N ALA A 187 -9.86 -1.94 12.08
CA ALA A 187 -9.55 -3.00 13.03
C ALA A 187 -10.77 -3.89 13.33
N GLU A 188 -11.97 -3.32 13.46
CA GLU A 188 -13.22 -4.05 13.69
C GLU A 188 -13.66 -4.93 12.50
N ARG A 189 -13.15 -4.66 11.30
CA ARG A 189 -13.44 -5.42 10.06
C ARG A 189 -12.41 -6.47 9.73
N ALA A 190 -11.25 -6.39 10.35
CA ALA A 190 -10.14 -7.26 10.04
C ALA A 190 -10.29 -8.64 10.69
N THR A 191 -9.74 -9.66 10.04
CA THR A 191 -9.59 -11.01 10.65
C THR A 191 -8.59 -10.95 11.79
N TYR A 192 -7.50 -10.21 11.65
CA TYR A 192 -6.46 -10.01 12.66
C TYR A 192 -6.11 -8.52 12.77
N VAL A 193 -5.66 -8.15 13.95
CA VAL A 193 -5.16 -6.81 14.26
C VAL A 193 -3.72 -6.93 14.73
N TYR A 194 -2.85 -6.09 14.18
CA TYR A 194 -1.45 -5.98 14.57
C TYR A 194 -1.07 -4.53 14.83
N GLU A 195 -0.41 -4.28 15.94
CA GLU A 195 0.21 -3.01 16.26
C GLU A 195 1.70 -3.24 16.49
N GLY A 196 2.55 -2.53 15.75
CA GLY A 196 3.99 -2.67 15.87
C GLY A 196 4.77 -2.19 14.65
N ARG A 197 6.06 -2.54 14.62
CA ARG A 197 7.00 -2.09 13.58
C ARG A 197 7.70 -3.22 12.84
N ASP A 198 7.24 -4.45 13.01
CA ASP A 198 7.84 -5.64 12.40
C ASP A 198 6.80 -6.44 11.62
N LEU A 199 6.88 -6.39 10.28
CA LEU A 199 5.95 -7.10 9.41
C LEU A 199 5.96 -8.61 9.62
N ARG A 200 7.07 -9.18 10.14
CA ARG A 200 7.16 -10.62 10.45
C ARG A 200 6.16 -11.04 11.51
N GLU A 201 5.84 -10.16 12.45
CA GLU A 201 4.85 -10.43 13.50
C GLU A 201 3.43 -10.44 12.90
N ALA A 202 3.08 -9.43 12.08
CA ALA A 202 1.81 -9.40 11.37
C ALA A 202 1.62 -10.64 10.46
N TYR A 203 2.67 -11.04 9.75
CA TYR A 203 2.67 -12.20 8.86
C TYR A 203 2.46 -13.52 9.61
N ARG A 204 3.02 -13.67 10.83
CA ARG A 204 2.84 -14.89 11.67
C ARG A 204 1.39 -15.11 12.09
N LEU A 205 0.57 -14.06 12.25
CA LEU A 205 -0.85 -14.19 12.59
C LEU A 205 -1.58 -15.02 11.52
N VAL A 206 -1.24 -14.81 10.26
CA VAL A 206 -1.79 -15.55 9.13
C VAL A 206 -1.28 -17.00 9.08
N GLY A 207 0.01 -17.22 9.39
CA GLY A 207 0.63 -18.55 9.39
C GLY A 207 0.05 -19.49 10.46
N ALA A 208 -0.27 -18.96 11.62
CA ALA A 208 -0.87 -19.73 12.72
C ALA A 208 -2.26 -20.28 12.35
N ALA A 209 -3.09 -19.47 11.69
CA ALA A 209 -4.43 -19.89 11.26
C ALA A 209 -4.40 -21.02 10.20
N ARG A 210 -3.40 -21.03 9.31
CA ARG A 210 -3.27 -22.10 8.30
C ARG A 210 -2.98 -23.46 8.93
N THR A 211 -2.24 -23.47 10.02
CA THR A 211 -1.90 -24.73 10.73
C THR A 211 -3.11 -25.32 11.42
N GLU A 212 -4.01 -24.50 11.93
CA GLU A 212 -5.25 -24.94 12.59
C GLU A 212 -6.28 -25.51 11.60
N VAL A 213 -6.41 -24.89 10.42
CA VAL A 213 -7.34 -25.34 9.38
C VAL A 213 -6.88 -26.65 8.72
N GLN A 214 -5.57 -26.91 8.64
CA GLN A 214 -5.04 -28.18 8.12
C GLN A 214 -5.08 -29.34 9.11
N ALA A 215 -5.28 -29.05 10.39
CA ALA A 215 -5.35 -30.04 11.47
C ALA A 215 -6.78 -30.46 11.82
N SER A 216 -7.80 -29.85 11.19
CA SER A 216 -9.24 -30.12 11.35
C SER A 216 -9.79 -30.91 10.18
#